data_6e2693a84db408fe78e7ff1084368788
#
_entry.id   6e2693a84db408fe78e7ff1084368788
#
_cell.length_a   1.000
_cell.length_b   1.000
_cell.length_c   1.000
_cell.angle_alpha   90.00
_cell.angle_beta   90.00
_cell.angle_gamma   90.00
#
_symmetry.space_group_name_H-M   'P 1'
#
loop_
_entity.id
_entity.type
_entity.pdbx_description
1 polymer ?
#
loop_
_entity_poly.entity_id
_entity_poly.type
_entity_poly.pdbx_seq_one_letter_code
_entity_poly.pdbx_strand_id
1 'polypeptide(L)'
;MLMEKHLGMEKRMNDQWILPNGLRIIGERLPYLRSVSIGVWLGVGSMMELPRENGLSHFLEHMVFKGTEKRTARQIAEEMDAVGGQLNAFTGRDCTCFYAKVIDENLELAVDILADLVINATMDETELEKERGVILEEIAMDEDSPEDLVHDMLQ
;
A
#
# COMPACT_ATOMS: atom_id res chain seq x y z
N MET A 1 2.85 -3.82 25.64
CA MET A 1 3.57 -4.69 26.61
C MET A 1 3.54 -6.17 26.26
N LEU A 2 2.49 -6.73 25.69
CA LEU A 2 2.43 -8.16 25.29
C LEU A 2 3.11 -8.44 23.95
N MET A 3 3.09 -7.51 22.98
CA MET A 3 3.81 -7.65 21.69
C MET A 3 5.34 -7.59 21.80
N GLU A 4 5.87 -6.84 22.77
CA GLU A 4 7.33 -6.67 22.95
C GLU A 4 8.07 -7.96 23.30
N LYS A 5 7.41 -8.91 23.95
CA LYS A 5 8.06 -10.15 24.42
C LYS A 5 8.18 -11.27 23.38
N HIS A 6 7.40 -11.22 22.30
CA HIS A 6 7.34 -12.34 21.34
C HIS A 6 8.14 -12.13 20.04
N LEU A 7 8.61 -10.91 19.76
CA LEU A 7 9.22 -10.57 18.48
C LEU A 7 10.69 -10.16 18.54
N GLY A 8 11.34 -10.21 19.71
CA GLY A 8 12.75 -9.80 19.85
C GLY A 8 13.02 -8.36 19.40
N MET A 9 12.07 -7.44 19.63
CA MET A 9 12.11 -6.07 19.15
C MET A 9 12.96 -5.20 20.06
N GLU A 10 13.94 -4.47 19.51
CA GLU A 10 14.61 -3.38 20.20
C GLU A 10 13.79 -2.08 20.08
N LYS A 11 13.31 -1.57 21.22
CA LYS A 11 12.62 -0.27 21.27
C LYS A 11 13.66 0.85 21.21
N ARG A 12 13.61 1.68 20.15
CA ARG A 12 14.38 2.93 20.06
C ARG A 12 13.48 4.13 20.42
N MET A 13 14.11 5.28 20.78
CA MET A 13 13.37 6.50 21.15
C MET A 13 12.37 6.88 20.05
N ASN A 14 11.15 7.28 20.44
CA ASN A 14 10.02 7.67 19.61
C ASN A 14 9.25 6.52 18.95
N ASP A 15 8.84 5.50 19.73
CA ASP A 15 7.99 4.41 19.23
C ASP A 15 8.48 3.77 17.91
N GLN A 16 9.78 3.56 17.80
CA GLN A 16 10.41 2.91 16.65
C GLN A 16 10.93 1.53 17.03
N TRP A 17 10.61 0.54 16.20
CA TRP A 17 11.06 -0.84 16.36
C TRP A 17 11.74 -1.33 15.08
N ILE A 18 12.74 -2.21 15.22
CA ILE A 18 13.39 -2.88 14.11
C ILE A 18 13.28 -4.39 14.37
N LEU A 19 12.68 -5.12 13.42
CA LEU A 19 12.59 -6.57 13.48
C LEU A 19 13.93 -7.22 13.08
N PRO A 20 14.16 -8.50 13.44
CA PRO A 20 15.39 -9.21 13.08
C PRO A 20 15.66 -9.29 11.57
N ASN A 21 14.61 -9.25 10.74
CA ASN A 21 14.69 -9.21 9.28
C ASN A 21 14.96 -7.81 8.69
N GLY A 22 15.15 -6.79 9.55
CA GLY A 22 15.40 -5.41 9.12
C GLY A 22 14.16 -4.56 8.89
N LEU A 23 12.93 -5.11 8.99
CA LEU A 23 11.70 -4.32 8.88
C LEU A 23 11.64 -3.28 10.00
N ARG A 24 11.44 -2.03 9.61
CA ARG A 24 11.27 -0.90 10.54
C ARG A 24 9.79 -0.63 10.76
N ILE A 25 9.40 -0.54 12.02
CA ILE A 25 8.06 -0.15 12.42
C ILE A 25 8.18 1.19 13.14
N ILE A 26 7.40 2.17 12.72
CA ILE A 26 7.32 3.49 13.35
C ILE A 26 5.86 3.68 13.75
N GLY A 27 5.61 4.09 14.98
CA GLY A 27 4.26 4.28 15.48
C GLY A 27 4.17 5.49 16.41
N GLU A 28 3.07 6.21 16.30
CA GLU A 28 2.68 7.25 17.23
C GLU A 28 1.33 6.91 17.85
N ARG A 29 1.26 6.95 19.17
CA ARG A 29 0.03 6.66 19.90
C ARG A 29 -0.72 7.95 20.22
N LEU A 30 -1.94 8.07 19.69
CA LEU A 30 -2.87 9.15 19.96
C LEU A 30 -4.04 8.63 20.81
N PRO A 31 -3.93 8.63 22.15
CA PRO A 31 -4.87 7.89 23.04
C PRO A 31 -6.31 8.44 23.07
N TYR A 32 -6.51 9.60 22.46
CA TYR A 32 -7.83 10.24 22.33
C TYR A 32 -8.53 9.90 21.01
N LEU A 33 -7.87 9.15 20.10
CA LEU A 33 -8.44 8.70 18.83
C LEU A 33 -8.71 7.19 18.89
N ARG A 34 -9.85 6.80 18.32
CA ARG A 34 -10.20 5.41 18.09
C ARG A 34 -9.88 4.91 16.69
N SER A 35 -9.51 5.82 15.80
CA SER A 35 -9.08 5.46 14.44
C SER A 35 -7.58 5.17 14.42
N VAL A 36 -7.20 4.16 13.64
CA VAL A 36 -5.81 3.81 13.38
C VAL A 36 -5.56 3.94 11.88
N SER A 37 -4.48 4.62 11.51
CA SER A 37 -3.94 4.60 10.16
C SER A 37 -2.66 3.77 10.17
N ILE A 38 -2.57 2.82 9.25
CA ILE A 38 -1.40 1.96 9.08
C ILE A 38 -0.98 1.96 7.63
N GLY A 39 0.33 1.98 7.35
CA GLY A 39 0.87 1.93 6.00
C GLY A 39 2.11 1.05 5.90
N VAL A 40 2.22 0.33 4.79
CA VAL A 40 3.41 -0.39 4.37
C VAL A 40 4.11 0.45 3.31
N TRP A 41 5.31 0.93 3.63
CA TRP A 41 6.10 1.82 2.78
C TRP A 41 7.22 1.05 2.12
N LEU A 42 7.24 1.06 0.80
CA LEU A 42 8.29 0.49 -0.03
C LEU A 42 9.15 1.64 -0.55
N GLY A 43 10.45 1.59 -0.35
CA GLY A 43 11.39 2.59 -0.86
C GLY A 43 11.67 2.41 -2.35
N VAL A 44 10.61 2.24 -3.14
CA VAL A 44 10.65 2.10 -4.61
C VAL A 44 9.52 2.94 -5.18
N GLY A 45 9.82 3.74 -6.18
CA GLY A 45 8.87 4.59 -6.90
C GLY A 45 9.37 4.91 -8.30
N SER A 46 8.68 5.79 -9.02
CA SER A 46 8.93 6.06 -10.45
C SER A 46 10.36 6.54 -10.77
N MET A 47 11.06 7.19 -9.83
CA MET A 47 12.46 7.61 -10.02
C MET A 47 13.46 6.45 -10.15
N MET A 48 13.11 5.26 -9.70
CA MET A 48 13.98 4.08 -9.72
C MET A 48 13.77 3.24 -10.97
N GLU A 49 12.77 3.58 -11.78
CA GLU A 49 12.46 2.88 -13.02
C GLU A 49 13.46 3.19 -14.11
N LEU A 50 13.86 2.17 -14.85
CA LEU A 50 14.58 2.38 -16.08
C LEU A 50 13.63 2.93 -17.17
N PRO A 51 14.12 3.62 -18.21
CA PRO A 51 13.25 4.16 -19.27
C PRO A 51 12.31 3.12 -19.93
N ARG A 52 12.72 1.86 -19.96
CA ARG A 52 11.91 0.74 -20.49
C ARG A 52 10.87 0.19 -19.50
N GLU A 53 10.95 0.62 -18.25
CA GLU A 53 10.14 0.15 -17.12
C GLU A 53 9.23 1.28 -16.62
N ASN A 54 9.17 2.39 -17.34
CA ASN A 54 8.40 3.56 -16.94
C ASN A 54 6.91 3.23 -16.73
N GLY A 55 6.39 3.56 -15.53
CA GLY A 55 5.04 3.23 -15.09
C GLY A 55 4.89 1.88 -14.40
N LEU A 56 5.98 1.09 -14.25
CA LEU A 56 5.92 -0.24 -13.64
C LEU A 56 5.48 -0.19 -12.17
N SER A 57 5.94 0.78 -11.40
CA SER A 57 5.58 0.91 -9.99
C SER A 57 4.09 1.19 -9.82
N HIS A 58 3.53 2.08 -10.64
CA HIS A 58 2.10 2.37 -10.67
C HIS A 58 1.29 1.14 -11.14
N PHE A 59 1.77 0.46 -12.17
CA PHE A 59 1.14 -0.78 -12.63
C PHE A 59 1.10 -1.86 -11.54
N LEU A 60 2.19 -2.06 -10.82
CA LEU A 60 2.25 -3.01 -9.70
C LEU A 60 1.33 -2.61 -8.55
N GLU A 61 1.19 -1.31 -8.28
CA GLU A 61 0.22 -0.81 -7.30
C GLU A 61 -1.20 -1.30 -7.62
N HIS A 62 -1.66 -1.13 -8.86
CA HIS A 62 -2.97 -1.62 -9.29
C HIS A 62 -3.10 -3.14 -9.19
N MET A 63 -2.06 -3.86 -9.61
CA MET A 63 -2.06 -5.33 -9.65
C MET A 63 -2.15 -5.97 -8.26
N VAL A 64 -1.56 -5.35 -7.24
CA VAL A 64 -1.60 -5.86 -5.86
C VAL A 64 -3.04 -6.02 -5.35
N PHE A 65 -3.98 -5.16 -5.80
CA PHE A 65 -5.39 -5.24 -5.41
C PHE A 65 -6.23 -6.27 -6.20
N LYS A 66 -5.67 -6.90 -7.23
CA LYS A 66 -6.42 -7.85 -8.07
C LYS A 66 -6.58 -9.24 -7.46
N GLY A 67 -5.96 -9.49 -6.32
CA GLY A 67 -6.11 -10.69 -5.51
C GLY A 67 -4.81 -11.24 -4.98
N THR A 68 -4.94 -12.09 -3.99
CA THR A 68 -3.86 -12.81 -3.32
C THR A 68 -4.10 -14.31 -3.39
N GLU A 69 -3.17 -15.10 -2.88
CA GLU A 69 -3.39 -16.56 -2.73
C GLU A 69 -4.55 -16.88 -1.77
N LYS A 70 -4.89 -15.98 -0.85
CA LYS A 70 -5.94 -16.18 0.17
C LYS A 70 -7.26 -15.52 -0.19
N ARG A 71 -7.23 -14.38 -0.91
CA ARG A 71 -8.37 -13.49 -1.12
C ARG A 71 -8.50 -13.07 -2.58
N THR A 72 -9.69 -13.14 -3.12
CA THR A 72 -10.02 -12.46 -4.37
C THR A 72 -10.08 -10.94 -4.15
N ALA A 73 -9.94 -10.13 -5.21
CA ALA A 73 -10.12 -8.68 -5.16
C ALA A 73 -11.44 -8.26 -4.48
N ARG A 74 -12.52 -8.99 -4.78
CA ARG A 74 -13.83 -8.78 -4.17
C ARG A 74 -13.82 -9.04 -2.66
N GLN A 75 -13.20 -10.12 -2.21
CA GLN A 75 -13.11 -10.44 -0.78
C GLN A 75 -12.30 -9.40 0.00
N ILE A 76 -11.20 -8.88 -0.60
CA ILE A 76 -10.41 -7.79 -0.01
C ILE A 76 -11.28 -6.57 0.23
N ALA A 77 -12.07 -6.16 -0.77
CA ALA A 77 -12.98 -5.03 -0.65
C ALA A 77 -14.08 -5.30 0.39
N GLU A 78 -14.76 -6.45 0.31
CA GLU A 78 -15.85 -6.82 1.21
C GLU A 78 -15.39 -6.92 2.68
N GLU A 79 -14.20 -7.45 2.98
CA GLU A 79 -13.66 -7.55 4.34
C GLU A 79 -13.37 -6.16 4.93
N MET A 80 -12.81 -5.24 4.13
CA MET A 80 -12.56 -3.87 4.59
C MET A 80 -13.84 -3.05 4.73
N ASP A 81 -14.79 -3.17 3.80
CA ASP A 81 -16.08 -2.48 3.85
C ASP A 81 -16.92 -2.94 5.05
N ALA A 82 -16.89 -4.24 5.37
CA ALA A 82 -17.63 -4.81 6.50
C ALA A 82 -17.26 -4.19 7.86
N VAL A 83 -16.05 -3.67 7.99
CA VAL A 83 -15.56 -3.00 9.20
C VAL A 83 -15.55 -1.47 9.08
N GLY A 84 -16.10 -0.93 7.99
CA GLY A 84 -16.06 0.52 7.70
C GLY A 84 -14.64 1.04 7.51
N GLY A 85 -13.73 0.18 7.07
CA GLY A 85 -12.33 0.51 6.80
C GLY A 85 -12.15 1.18 5.45
N GLN A 86 -11.03 1.85 5.31
CA GLN A 86 -10.53 2.37 4.03
C GLN A 86 -9.22 1.66 3.71
N LEU A 87 -9.06 1.22 2.47
CA LEU A 87 -7.86 0.59 1.95
C LEU A 87 -7.50 1.27 0.65
N ASN A 88 -6.26 1.73 0.53
CA ASN A 88 -5.80 2.42 -0.67
C ASN A 88 -4.27 2.33 -0.80
N ALA A 89 -3.73 2.83 -1.92
CA ALA A 89 -2.31 2.96 -2.15
C ALA A 89 -1.99 4.26 -2.89
N PHE A 90 -0.73 4.58 -2.99
CA PHE A 90 -0.21 5.58 -3.92
C PHE A 90 1.23 5.24 -4.30
N THR A 91 1.59 5.55 -5.52
CA THR A 91 2.95 5.50 -6.04
C THR A 91 3.47 6.92 -6.22
N GLY A 92 4.53 7.23 -5.48
CA GLY A 92 5.26 8.48 -5.62
C GLY A 92 6.56 8.29 -6.41
N ARG A 93 7.40 9.32 -6.42
CA ARG A 93 8.69 9.29 -7.12
C ARG A 93 9.72 8.39 -6.43
N ASP A 94 9.75 8.39 -5.12
CA ASP A 94 10.75 7.72 -4.27
C ASP A 94 10.19 6.57 -3.44
N CYS A 95 8.87 6.42 -3.37
CA CYS A 95 8.22 5.38 -2.59
C CYS A 95 6.84 5.00 -3.12
N THR A 96 6.43 3.78 -2.82
CA THR A 96 5.06 3.30 -2.95
C THR A 96 4.52 2.97 -1.56
N CYS A 97 3.29 3.35 -1.27
CA CYS A 97 2.65 3.10 0.02
C CYS A 97 1.30 2.43 -0.15
N PHE A 98 1.11 1.30 0.53
CA PHE A 98 -0.18 0.64 0.71
C PHE A 98 -0.67 0.94 2.12
N TYR A 99 -1.86 1.50 2.27
CA TYR A 99 -2.34 1.93 3.58
C TYR A 99 -3.80 1.60 3.83
N ALA A 100 -4.11 1.44 5.11
CA ALA A 100 -5.47 1.25 5.58
C ALA A 100 -5.79 2.21 6.74
N LYS A 101 -7.07 2.53 6.87
CA LYS A 101 -7.61 3.27 8.01
C LYS A 101 -8.81 2.52 8.56
N VAL A 102 -8.75 2.17 9.83
CA VAL A 102 -9.78 1.38 10.54
C VAL A 102 -9.98 1.93 11.95
N ILE A 103 -10.99 1.45 12.66
CA ILE A 103 -11.06 1.61 14.11
C ILE A 103 -10.08 0.64 14.80
N ASP A 104 -9.65 0.98 16.00
CA ASP A 104 -8.64 0.25 16.77
C ASP A 104 -8.96 -1.24 16.97
N GLU A 105 -10.23 -1.61 17.06
CA GLU A 105 -10.70 -2.99 17.17
C GLU A 105 -10.39 -3.85 15.94
N ASN A 106 -10.24 -3.23 14.76
CA ASN A 106 -10.00 -3.91 13.49
C ASN A 106 -8.54 -3.77 12.99
N LEU A 107 -7.62 -3.33 13.85
CA LEU A 107 -6.21 -3.17 13.47
C LEU A 107 -5.58 -4.48 12.99
N GLU A 108 -5.88 -5.61 13.65
CA GLU A 108 -5.32 -6.92 13.27
C GLU A 108 -5.76 -7.33 11.85
N LEU A 109 -7.03 -7.09 11.50
CA LEU A 109 -7.56 -7.34 10.16
C LEU A 109 -6.84 -6.47 9.12
N ALA A 110 -6.67 -5.17 9.39
CA ALA A 110 -5.99 -4.26 8.49
C ALA A 110 -4.52 -4.66 8.26
N VAL A 111 -3.82 -5.09 9.30
CA VAL A 111 -2.45 -5.61 9.21
C VAL A 111 -2.41 -6.88 8.36
N ASP A 112 -3.32 -7.84 8.59
CA ASP A 112 -3.35 -9.10 7.84
C ASP A 112 -3.63 -8.85 6.35
N ILE A 113 -4.60 -7.99 6.02
CA ILE A 113 -4.90 -7.63 4.63
C ILE A 113 -3.71 -6.93 3.95
N LEU A 114 -3.12 -5.91 4.59
CA LEU A 114 -1.97 -5.21 4.01
C LEU A 114 -0.76 -6.13 3.80
N ALA A 115 -0.49 -7.01 4.76
CA ALA A 115 0.59 -7.98 4.64
C ALA A 115 0.31 -8.99 3.51
N ASP A 116 -0.93 -9.46 3.40
CA ASP A 116 -1.34 -10.40 2.35
C ASP A 116 -1.22 -9.76 0.96
N LEU A 117 -1.66 -8.52 0.80
CA LEU A 117 -1.51 -7.76 -0.44
C LEU A 117 -0.05 -7.64 -0.87
N VAL A 118 0.83 -7.21 0.02
CA VAL A 118 2.23 -6.93 -0.32
C VAL A 118 3.06 -8.20 -0.54
N ILE A 119 2.72 -9.30 0.17
CA ILE A 119 3.54 -10.52 0.16
C ILE A 119 3.00 -11.58 -0.81
N ASN A 120 1.66 -11.68 -0.94
CA ASN A 120 1.00 -12.80 -1.59
C ASN A 120 0.14 -12.42 -2.81
N ALA A 121 0.32 -11.21 -3.38
CA ALA A 121 -0.38 -10.83 -4.61
C ALA A 121 -0.09 -11.84 -5.73
N THR A 122 -1.15 -12.28 -6.45
CA THR A 122 -1.04 -13.37 -7.42
C THR A 122 -0.53 -12.94 -8.79
N MET A 123 -0.62 -11.64 -9.14
CA MET A 123 -0.22 -11.11 -10.46
C MET A 123 -0.80 -11.94 -11.62
N ASP A 124 -2.11 -12.21 -11.59
CA ASP A 124 -2.78 -13.02 -12.60
C ASP A 124 -2.66 -12.42 -14.00
N GLU A 125 -2.29 -13.24 -14.99
CA GLU A 125 -2.04 -12.79 -16.36
C GLU A 125 -3.29 -12.19 -17.03
N THR A 126 -4.48 -12.71 -16.71
CA THR A 126 -5.75 -12.19 -17.24
C THR A 126 -6.08 -10.82 -16.66
N GLU A 127 -5.84 -10.63 -15.36
CA GLU A 127 -6.02 -9.34 -14.70
C GLU A 127 -4.98 -8.33 -15.16
N LEU A 128 -3.74 -8.77 -15.43
CA LEU A 128 -2.65 -7.94 -15.96
C LEU A 128 -3.03 -7.31 -17.31
N GLU A 129 -3.58 -8.09 -18.26
CA GLU A 129 -4.00 -7.56 -19.56
C GLU A 129 -5.20 -6.59 -19.45
N LYS A 130 -6.12 -6.83 -18.52
CA LYS A 130 -7.23 -5.91 -18.26
C LYS A 130 -6.73 -4.59 -17.68
N GLU A 131 -5.88 -4.66 -16.67
CA GLU A 131 -5.37 -3.49 -15.96
C GLU A 131 -4.48 -2.64 -16.83
N ARG A 132 -3.75 -3.25 -17.75
CA ARG A 132 -2.99 -2.52 -18.77
C ARG A 132 -3.89 -1.56 -19.57
N GLY A 133 -5.12 -2.00 -19.90
CA GLY A 133 -6.09 -1.13 -20.58
C GLY A 133 -6.51 0.06 -19.72
N VAL A 134 -6.79 -0.19 -18.44
CA VAL A 134 -7.19 0.86 -17.48
C VAL A 134 -6.09 1.91 -17.32
N ILE A 135 -4.85 1.48 -17.11
CA ILE A 135 -3.71 2.41 -16.90
C ILE A 135 -3.42 3.22 -18.16
N LEU A 136 -3.54 2.64 -19.35
CA LEU A 136 -3.39 3.39 -20.60
C LEU A 136 -4.48 4.47 -20.75
N GLU A 137 -5.71 4.21 -20.28
CA GLU A 137 -6.78 5.21 -20.25
C GLU A 137 -6.50 6.30 -19.21
N GLU A 138 -5.98 5.96 -18.03
CA GLU A 138 -5.57 6.94 -17.00
C GLU A 138 -4.47 7.86 -17.52
N ILE A 139 -3.43 7.30 -18.12
CA ILE A 139 -2.34 8.10 -18.74
C ILE A 139 -2.90 9.06 -19.79
N ALA A 140 -3.80 8.59 -20.65
CA ALA A 140 -4.41 9.46 -21.66
C ALA A 140 -5.27 10.57 -21.03
N MET A 141 -5.95 10.30 -19.90
CA MET A 141 -6.71 11.33 -19.16
C MET A 141 -5.79 12.37 -18.54
N ASP A 142 -4.67 11.95 -17.95
CA ASP A 142 -3.68 12.86 -17.36
C ASP A 142 -3.01 13.73 -18.44
N GLU A 143 -2.67 13.16 -19.61
CA GLU A 143 -2.14 13.91 -20.75
C GLU A 143 -3.12 14.93 -21.33
N ASP A 144 -4.42 14.67 -21.24
CA ASP A 144 -5.49 15.58 -21.66
C ASP A 144 -5.83 16.65 -20.60
N SER A 145 -5.28 16.55 -19.39
CA SER A 145 -5.50 17.49 -18.29
C SER A 145 -4.37 18.52 -18.20
N PRO A 146 -4.62 19.81 -18.53
CA PRO A 146 -3.59 20.85 -18.42
C PRO A 146 -3.12 21.09 -16.98
N GLU A 147 -3.97 20.82 -15.99
CA GLU A 147 -3.66 20.98 -14.58
C GLU A 147 -2.65 19.90 -14.12
N ASP A 148 -2.87 18.65 -14.49
CA ASP A 148 -2.00 17.53 -14.13
C ASP A 148 -0.65 17.66 -14.86
N LEU A 149 -0.65 18.02 -16.15
CA LEU A 149 0.57 18.29 -16.91
C LEU A 149 1.44 19.39 -16.29
N VAL A 150 0.83 20.48 -15.79
CA VAL A 150 1.60 21.56 -15.12
C VAL A 150 2.20 21.08 -13.80
N HIS A 151 1.49 20.24 -13.06
CA HIS A 151 2.03 19.66 -11.83
C HIS A 151 3.21 18.71 -12.11
N ASP A 152 3.10 17.87 -13.12
CA ASP A 152 4.19 16.96 -13.53
C ASP A 152 5.44 17.70 -14.03
N MET A 153 5.24 18.81 -14.76
CA MET A 153 6.35 19.64 -15.24
C MET A 153 7.07 20.41 -14.13
N LEU A 154 6.43 20.59 -12.97
CA LEU A 154 6.99 21.36 -11.85
C LEU A 154 7.64 20.49 -10.77
N GLN A 155 7.47 19.17 -10.83
CA GLN A 155 8.08 18.18 -9.93
C GLN A 155 9.42 17.67 -10.48
#